data_28c5ad91745f8244ea898333bc45a0e0
#
_entry.id   28c5ad91745f8244ea898333bc45a0e0
#
_cell.length_a   1.000
_cell.length_b   1.000
_cell.length_c   1.000
_cell.angle_alpha   90.00
_cell.angle_beta   90.00
_cell.angle_gamma   90.00
#
_symmetry.space_group_name_H-M   'P 1'
#
loop_
_entity.id
_entity.type
_entity.pdbx_description
1 polymer ?
#
loop_
_entity_poly.entity_id
_entity_poly.type
_entity_poly.pdbx_seq_one_letter_code
_entity_poly.pdbx_strand_id
1 'polypeptide(L)'
;LGLNICYEDVFGYEIIKSLPEATILVNLSNDAWYGKSIAASQHLQISQARAMEAQRMMLRATNTGVTAIIDKNGRLISSLPQHQVGSLDGIVQGYKGSTPFSKYGNYPLIILCLLYILFIVKFKK
;
A
#
# COMPACT_ATOMS: atom_id res chain seq x y z
N LEU A 1 3.05 9.77 11.39
CA LEU A 1 3.44 9.17 10.13
C LEU A 1 3.58 7.67 10.27
N GLY A 2 3.10 6.89 9.29
CA GLY A 2 3.35 5.45 9.15
C GLY A 2 4.49 5.24 8.15
N LEU A 3 5.68 4.96 8.68
CA LEU A 3 6.87 4.73 7.87
C LEU A 3 6.96 3.26 7.47
N ASN A 4 7.29 3.00 6.23
CA ASN A 4 7.64 1.68 5.73
C ASN A 4 8.80 1.78 4.73
N ILE A 5 9.60 0.74 4.66
CA ILE A 5 10.84 0.74 3.88
C ILE A 5 10.73 -0.29 2.76
N CYS A 6 10.95 0.20 1.53
CA CYS A 6 11.06 -0.64 0.34
C CYS A 6 9.85 -1.57 0.20
N TYR A 7 10.10 -2.87 0.14
CA TYR A 7 9.10 -3.91 -0.13
C TYR A 7 8.15 -4.21 1.05
N GLU A 8 8.29 -3.52 2.19
CA GLU A 8 7.38 -3.69 3.33
C GLU A 8 5.93 -3.32 2.97
N ASP A 9 5.71 -2.40 2.04
CA ASP A 9 4.38 -2.02 1.58
C ASP A 9 3.65 -3.12 0.79
N VAL A 10 4.33 -4.18 0.35
CA VAL A 10 3.70 -5.37 -0.21
C VAL A 10 2.83 -6.08 0.83
N PHE A 11 3.23 -6.02 2.09
CA PHE A 11 2.57 -6.70 3.19
C PHE A 11 1.58 -5.76 3.90
N GLY A 12 0.31 -5.78 3.49
CA GLY A 12 -0.71 -4.90 4.09
C GLY A 12 -0.82 -5.02 5.61
N TYR A 13 -0.55 -6.20 6.18
CA TYR A 13 -0.56 -6.40 7.63
C TYR A 13 0.57 -5.63 8.35
N GLU A 14 1.69 -5.35 7.69
CA GLU A 14 2.74 -4.49 8.25
C GLU A 14 2.28 -3.03 8.29
N ILE A 15 1.63 -2.58 7.22
CA ILE A 15 1.13 -1.21 7.12
C ILE A 15 0.07 -0.91 8.19
N ILE A 16 -0.85 -1.85 8.44
CA ILE A 16 -1.92 -1.65 9.43
C ILE A 16 -1.42 -1.59 10.88
N LYS A 17 -0.21 -2.05 11.18
CA LYS A 17 0.39 -1.93 12.52
C LYS A 17 0.61 -0.48 12.95
N SER A 18 0.78 0.43 12.01
CA SER A 18 0.93 1.87 12.27
C SER A 18 -0.40 2.59 12.43
N LEU A 19 -1.51 1.91 12.19
CA LEU A 19 -2.86 2.47 12.25
C LEU A 19 -3.56 2.13 13.59
N PRO A 20 -4.45 2.99 14.09
CA PRO A 20 -4.98 4.23 13.46
C PRO A 20 -4.12 5.48 13.70
N GLU A 21 -3.01 5.41 14.43
CA GLU A 21 -2.20 6.56 14.87
C GLU A 21 -1.59 7.31 13.69
N ALA A 22 -1.12 6.58 12.67
CA ALA A 22 -0.60 7.18 11.45
C ALA A 22 -1.72 7.81 10.63
N THR A 23 -1.55 9.09 10.31
CA THR A 23 -2.49 9.86 9.49
C THR A 23 -2.07 9.97 8.02
N ILE A 24 -0.79 9.73 7.74
CA ILE A 24 -0.15 9.72 6.42
C ILE A 24 0.83 8.55 6.40
N LEU A 25 0.92 7.85 5.28
CA LEU A 25 1.90 6.79 5.04
C LEU A 25 3.10 7.35 4.27
N VAL A 26 4.28 6.82 4.53
CA VAL A 26 5.52 7.17 3.82
C VAL A 26 6.28 5.90 3.48
N ASN A 27 6.59 5.70 2.20
CA ASN A 27 7.43 4.62 1.71
C ASN A 27 8.74 5.18 1.15
N LEU A 28 9.85 4.67 1.65
CA LEU A 28 11.20 4.97 1.16
C LEU A 28 11.76 3.71 0.51
N SER A 29 12.03 3.73 -0.79
CA SER A 29 12.41 2.53 -1.53
C SER A 29 13.67 2.68 -2.36
N ASN A 30 14.47 1.62 -2.37
CA ASN A 30 15.55 1.44 -3.32
C ASN A 30 15.09 0.48 -4.42
N ASP A 31 14.58 1.03 -5.51
CA ASP A 31 14.08 0.25 -6.66
C ASP A 31 15.18 -0.10 -7.69
N ALA A 32 16.47 0.21 -7.40
CA ALA A 32 17.58 -0.05 -8.32
C ALA A 32 17.76 -1.54 -8.67
N TRP A 33 17.35 -2.43 -7.75
CA TRP A 33 17.38 -3.88 -7.94
C TRP A 33 16.52 -4.37 -9.11
N TYR A 34 15.50 -3.62 -9.48
CA TYR A 34 14.57 -4.00 -10.54
C TYR A 34 15.07 -3.65 -11.94
N GLY A 35 16.13 -2.83 -12.05
CA GLY A 35 16.66 -2.35 -13.34
C GLY A 35 15.56 -1.65 -14.16
N LYS A 36 15.56 -1.90 -15.47
CA LYS A 36 14.55 -1.34 -16.40
C LYS A 36 13.33 -2.27 -16.59
N SER A 37 13.00 -3.05 -15.58
CA SER A 37 11.85 -3.97 -15.64
C SER A 37 10.53 -3.27 -15.27
N ILE A 38 9.41 -3.97 -15.48
CA ILE A 38 8.06 -3.54 -15.07
C ILE A 38 7.90 -3.51 -13.53
N ALA A 39 8.82 -4.13 -12.77
CA ALA A 39 8.68 -4.29 -11.32
C ALA A 39 8.56 -2.98 -10.55
N ALA A 40 9.25 -1.91 -10.96
CA ALA A 40 9.11 -0.60 -10.32
C ALA A 40 7.69 -0.01 -10.48
N SER A 41 7.06 -0.24 -11.64
CA SER A 41 5.67 0.18 -11.87
C SER A 41 4.68 -0.68 -11.06
N GLN A 42 4.95 -1.99 -10.95
CA GLN A 42 4.14 -2.88 -10.09
C GLN A 42 4.26 -2.51 -8.62
N HIS A 43 5.46 -2.14 -8.17
CA HIS A 43 5.68 -1.67 -6.79
C HIS A 43 4.91 -0.36 -6.52
N LEU A 44 4.84 0.55 -7.49
CA LEU A 44 3.97 1.73 -7.37
C LEU A 44 2.50 1.34 -7.20
N GLN A 45 1.99 0.38 -7.99
CA GLN A 45 0.61 -0.09 -7.86
C GLN A 45 0.33 -0.70 -6.49
N ILE A 46 1.30 -1.38 -5.90
CA ILE A 46 1.20 -1.89 -4.53
C ILE A 46 1.04 -0.73 -3.55
N SER A 47 1.87 0.30 -3.65
CA SER A 47 1.76 1.50 -2.81
C SER A 47 0.40 2.20 -2.96
N GLN A 48 -0.13 2.26 -4.18
CA GLN A 48 -1.49 2.77 -4.45
C GLN A 48 -2.57 1.93 -3.73
N ALA A 49 -2.45 0.60 -3.79
CA ALA A 49 -3.36 -0.30 -3.08
C ALA A 49 -3.29 -0.09 -1.55
N ARG A 50 -2.09 0.08 -0.99
CA ARG A 50 -1.92 0.35 0.46
C ARG A 50 -2.55 1.67 0.88
N ALA A 51 -2.38 2.73 0.08
CA ALA A 51 -3.03 4.02 0.34
C ALA A 51 -4.55 3.87 0.41
N MET A 52 -5.13 3.14 -0.55
CA MET A 52 -6.58 2.88 -0.63
C MET A 52 -7.07 2.00 0.54
N GLU A 53 -6.41 0.91 0.85
CA GLU A 53 -6.79 0.00 1.94
C GLU A 53 -6.73 0.67 3.31
N ALA A 54 -5.71 1.49 3.52
CA ALA A 54 -5.53 2.24 4.76
C ALA A 54 -6.39 3.52 4.82
N GLN A 55 -6.93 3.98 3.70
CA GLN A 55 -7.57 5.29 3.55
C GLN A 55 -6.66 6.43 4.05
N ARG A 56 -5.39 6.36 3.65
CA ARG A 56 -4.34 7.35 3.96
C ARG A 56 -3.67 7.81 2.67
N MET A 57 -3.29 9.08 2.63
CA MET A 57 -2.36 9.52 1.59
C MET A 57 -1.01 8.85 1.82
N MET A 58 -0.29 8.55 0.73
CA MET A 58 1.06 8.00 0.78
C MET A 58 2.04 8.88 0.02
N LEU A 59 3.14 9.18 0.69
CA LEU A 59 4.33 9.79 0.10
C LEU A 59 5.31 8.67 -0.23
N ARG A 60 5.67 8.55 -1.49
CA ARG A 60 6.63 7.56 -1.96
C ARG A 60 7.86 8.25 -2.51
N ALA A 61 9.04 7.96 -1.95
CA ALA A 61 10.32 8.42 -2.44
C ALA A 61 11.19 7.22 -2.85
N THR A 62 11.69 7.27 -4.08
CA THR A 62 12.53 6.20 -4.65
C THR A 62 13.76 6.78 -5.33
N ASN A 63 14.82 5.99 -5.45
CA ASN A 63 16.02 6.40 -6.19
C ASN A 63 15.84 6.25 -7.72
N THR A 64 15.40 5.09 -8.21
CA THR A 64 15.26 4.79 -9.65
C THR A 64 13.83 4.46 -10.07
N GLY A 65 12.96 4.18 -9.11
CA GLY A 65 11.55 3.90 -9.34
C GLY A 65 10.70 5.16 -9.54
N VAL A 66 9.40 5.06 -9.33
CA VAL A 66 8.47 6.18 -9.43
C VAL A 66 8.29 6.84 -8.07
N THR A 67 8.80 8.05 -7.91
CA THR A 67 8.51 8.92 -6.76
C THR A 67 7.13 9.52 -6.95
N ALA A 68 6.26 9.49 -5.92
CA ALA A 68 4.87 9.87 -6.09
C ALA A 68 4.21 10.39 -4.80
N ILE A 69 3.20 11.24 -4.99
CA ILE A 69 2.20 11.58 -3.99
C ILE A 69 0.90 10.89 -4.40
N ILE A 70 0.37 10.04 -3.52
CA ILE A 70 -0.78 9.19 -3.76
C ILE A 70 -1.90 9.60 -2.80
N ASP A 71 -3.11 9.79 -3.33
CA ASP A 71 -4.27 10.11 -2.50
C ASP A 71 -4.79 8.89 -1.73
N LYS A 72 -5.72 9.10 -0.81
CA LYS A 72 -6.33 8.01 -0.03
C LYS A 72 -7.16 7.01 -0.84
N ASN A 73 -7.47 7.32 -2.08
CA ASN A 73 -8.18 6.44 -3.00
C ASN A 73 -7.23 5.70 -3.96
N GLY A 74 -5.92 5.82 -3.74
CA GLY A 74 -4.89 5.20 -4.54
C GLY A 74 -4.59 5.91 -5.87
N ARG A 75 -5.07 7.15 -6.08
CA ARG A 75 -4.81 7.91 -7.31
C ARG A 75 -3.53 8.70 -7.18
N LEU A 76 -2.76 8.77 -8.26
CA LEU A 76 -1.58 9.63 -8.32
C LEU A 76 -2.02 11.10 -8.39
N ILE A 77 -1.58 11.90 -7.42
CA ILE A 77 -1.73 13.36 -7.43
C ILE A 77 -0.62 13.95 -8.29
N SER A 78 0.61 13.50 -8.05
CA SER A 78 1.80 13.90 -8.79
C SER A 78 2.85 12.80 -8.74
N SER A 79 3.72 12.75 -9.75
CA SER A 79 4.80 11.76 -9.81
C SER A 79 5.99 12.24 -10.63
N LEU A 80 7.17 11.73 -10.28
CA LEU A 80 8.37 11.78 -11.10
C LEU A 80 8.54 10.44 -11.81
N PRO A 81 8.85 10.44 -13.11
CA PRO A 81 9.14 9.23 -13.86
C PRO A 81 10.33 8.46 -13.31
N GLN A 82 10.43 7.19 -13.67
CA GLN A 82 11.59 6.35 -13.35
C GLN A 82 12.88 6.96 -13.91
N HIS A 83 13.98 6.75 -13.19
CA HIS A 83 15.33 7.18 -13.56
C HIS A 83 15.51 8.70 -13.73
N GLN A 84 14.63 9.52 -13.17
CA GLN A 84 14.77 10.96 -13.13
C GLN A 84 15.12 11.41 -11.71
N VAL A 85 16.14 12.27 -11.62
CA VAL A 85 16.50 12.94 -10.36
C VAL A 85 15.69 14.22 -10.25
N GLY A 86 15.01 14.40 -9.11
CA GLY A 86 14.20 15.60 -8.89
C GLY A 86 13.55 15.60 -7.50
N SER A 87 12.89 16.69 -7.18
CA SER A 87 12.00 16.82 -6.03
C SER A 87 10.55 16.87 -6.48
N LEU A 88 9.65 16.44 -5.61
CA LEU A 88 8.23 16.47 -5.84
C LEU A 88 7.58 17.16 -4.63
N ASP A 89 7.00 18.32 -4.88
CA ASP A 89 6.32 19.10 -3.85
C ASP A 89 4.80 18.96 -4.00
N GLY A 90 4.09 18.96 -2.87
CA GLY A 90 2.64 18.87 -2.89
C GLY A 90 2.02 19.03 -1.51
N ILE A 91 0.72 19.26 -1.48
CA ILE A 91 -0.05 19.37 -0.25
C ILE A 91 -0.62 18.00 0.07
N VAL A 92 -0.39 17.54 1.31
CA VAL A 92 -0.92 16.27 1.81
C VAL A 92 -1.84 16.52 2.99
N GLN A 93 -2.94 15.75 3.02
CA GLN A 93 -3.93 15.78 4.08
C GLN A 93 -3.79 14.54 4.96
N GLY A 94 -3.67 14.75 6.27
CA GLY A 94 -3.76 13.66 7.23
C GLY A 94 -5.20 13.17 7.43
N TYR A 95 -5.40 11.85 7.43
CA TYR A 95 -6.70 11.23 7.68
C TYR A 95 -6.66 10.38 8.95
N LYS A 96 -7.79 10.32 9.67
CA LYS A 96 -7.99 9.51 10.88
C LYS A 96 -9.08 8.47 10.66
N GLY A 97 -9.21 7.55 11.59
CA GLY A 97 -10.21 6.48 11.57
C GLY A 97 -9.61 5.15 11.13
N SER A 98 -10.46 4.16 10.95
CA SER A 98 -10.06 2.80 10.61
C SER A 98 -10.93 2.24 9.50
N THR A 99 -10.33 1.50 8.58
CA THR A 99 -11.04 0.71 7.58
C THR A 99 -11.34 -0.69 8.13
N PRO A 100 -12.26 -1.45 7.54
CA PRO A 100 -12.42 -2.86 7.89
C PRO A 100 -11.12 -3.65 7.79
N PHE A 101 -10.32 -3.40 6.74
CA PHE A 101 -9.03 -4.04 6.57
C PHE A 101 -8.03 -3.67 7.67
N SER A 102 -7.95 -2.39 8.05
CA SER A 102 -7.03 -1.97 9.12
C SER A 102 -7.40 -2.53 10.50
N LYS A 103 -8.68 -2.90 10.72
CA LYS A 103 -9.15 -3.52 11.97
C LYS A 103 -9.00 -5.03 12.00
N TYR A 104 -9.33 -5.68 10.90
CA TYR A 104 -9.51 -7.13 10.86
C TYR A 104 -8.49 -7.83 9.94
N GLY A 105 -7.70 -7.07 9.16
CA GLY A 105 -6.76 -7.64 8.20
C GLY A 105 -7.46 -8.61 7.25
N ASN A 106 -6.85 -9.77 7.06
CA ASN A 106 -7.35 -10.83 6.18
C ASN A 106 -8.30 -11.83 6.88
N TYR A 107 -8.52 -11.70 8.19
CA TYR A 107 -9.33 -12.67 8.93
C TYR A 107 -10.74 -12.89 8.37
N PRO A 108 -11.51 -11.86 7.97
CA PRO A 108 -12.84 -12.06 7.42
C PRO A 108 -12.84 -12.93 6.16
N LEU A 109 -11.85 -12.71 5.28
CA LEU A 109 -11.71 -13.51 4.05
C LEU A 109 -11.32 -14.97 4.38
N ILE A 110 -10.38 -15.17 5.29
CA ILE A 110 -9.94 -16.51 5.73
C ILE A 110 -11.13 -17.28 6.32
N ILE A 111 -11.91 -16.65 7.19
CA ILE A 111 -13.10 -17.26 7.79
C ILE A 111 -14.12 -17.65 6.71
N LEU A 112 -14.39 -16.76 5.75
CA LEU A 112 -15.29 -17.03 4.64
C LEU A 112 -14.83 -18.24 3.82
N CYS A 113 -13.54 -18.31 3.49
CA CYS A 113 -12.95 -19.45 2.75
C CYS A 113 -13.10 -20.75 3.53
N LEU A 114 -12.83 -20.73 4.84
CA LEU A 114 -12.97 -21.92 5.69
C LEU A 114 -14.44 -22.40 5.75
N LEU A 115 -15.39 -21.49 5.93
CA LEU A 115 -16.82 -21.81 5.93
C LEU A 115 -17.25 -22.40 4.59
N TYR A 116 -16.76 -21.85 3.48
CA TYR A 116 -17.05 -22.37 2.15
C TYR A 116 -16.51 -23.79 1.94
N ILE A 117 -15.30 -24.06 2.39
CA ILE A 117 -14.70 -25.41 2.33
C ILE A 117 -15.54 -26.40 3.16
N LEU A 118 -15.89 -26.03 4.39
CA LEU A 118 -16.74 -26.86 5.26
C LEU A 118 -18.10 -27.14 4.63
N PHE A 119 -18.70 -26.14 3.99
CA PHE A 119 -19.96 -26.29 3.27
C PHE A 119 -19.83 -27.34 2.15
N ILE A 120 -18.81 -27.22 1.29
CA ILE A 120 -18.59 -28.18 0.20
C ILE A 120 -18.38 -29.60 0.73
N VAL A 121 -17.55 -29.76 1.76
CA VAL A 121 -17.28 -31.08 2.35
C VAL A 121 -18.54 -31.72 2.90
N LYS A 122 -19.42 -30.93 3.55
CA LYS A 122 -20.67 -31.41 4.10
C LYS A 122 -21.67 -31.87 3.03
N PHE A 123 -21.74 -31.16 1.91
CA PHE A 123 -22.71 -31.42 0.84
C PHE A 123 -22.18 -32.39 -0.26
N LYS A 124 -20.92 -32.80 -0.18
CA LYS A 124 -20.32 -33.79 -1.09
C LYS A 124 -20.51 -35.24 -0.63
N LYS A 125 -21.14 -35.42 0.55
CA LYS A 125 -21.58 -36.71 1.06
C LYS A 125 -23.04 -36.95 0.65
#